data_e4c293319eabc07e566c2ee579482f82
#
_entry.id   e4c293319eabc07e566c2ee579482f82
#
_cell.length_a   1.000
_cell.length_b   1.000
_cell.length_c   1.000
_cell.angle_alpha   90.00
_cell.angle_beta   90.00
_cell.angle_gamma   90.00
#
_symmetry.space_group_name_H-M   'P 1'
#
loop_
_entity.id
_entity.type
_entity.pdbx_description
1 polymer ?
#
loop_
_entity_poly.entity_id
_entity_poly.type
_entity_poly.pdbx_seq_one_letter_code
_entity_poly.pdbx_strand_id
1 'polypeptide(L)'
;MALVILDATAAPPGRLPDGWQLKVNHGTPDVTVTGESSNRVLRFKSQKSSFALERGVDVDIARFPYLTWSWKVSELPVRGDFRNSSTDDQAAQVLVLFADRRVLTYLWDSSAPKGIWQSASSVPFVHIFALVCRSGAEELNRWLPEAHNLAQDYQKAFDRPPARVKGIRLQINTQHTGSSAESYFGDVSFRSSPL
;
A
#
# COMPACT_ATOMS: atom_id res chain seq x y z
N MET A 1 20.24 -0.36 -9.49
CA MET A 1 19.78 -1.78 -9.47
C MET A 1 18.38 -1.81 -8.88
N ALA A 2 17.47 -2.64 -9.42
CA ALA A 2 16.10 -2.78 -8.93
C ALA A 2 15.78 -4.25 -8.65
N LEU A 3 15.02 -4.50 -7.57
CA LEU A 3 14.40 -5.78 -7.25
C LEU A 3 12.88 -5.59 -7.45
N VAL A 4 12.36 -6.11 -8.55
CA VAL A 4 10.94 -6.01 -8.89
C VAL A 4 10.14 -6.98 -8.01
N ILE A 5 9.17 -6.46 -7.28
CA ILE A 5 8.30 -7.22 -6.37
C ILE A 5 6.94 -7.47 -7.01
N LEU A 6 6.42 -6.49 -7.73
CA LEU A 6 5.21 -6.62 -8.52
C LEU A 6 5.52 -6.17 -9.95
N ASP A 7 5.25 -7.04 -10.89
CA ASP A 7 5.12 -6.75 -12.31
C ASP A 7 3.76 -7.30 -12.77
N ALA A 8 2.78 -6.42 -12.86
CA ALA A 8 1.44 -6.83 -13.24
C ALA A 8 1.37 -7.25 -14.73
N THR A 9 2.33 -6.84 -15.55
CA THR A 9 2.37 -7.21 -16.98
C THR A 9 2.77 -8.68 -17.17
N ALA A 10 3.52 -9.23 -16.22
CA ALA A 10 3.92 -10.64 -16.22
C ALA A 10 2.80 -11.58 -15.73
N ALA A 11 1.76 -11.04 -15.05
CA ALA A 11 0.67 -11.87 -14.52
C ALA A 11 -0.21 -12.43 -15.65
N PRO A 12 -0.58 -13.73 -15.60
CA PRO A 12 -1.56 -14.28 -16.54
C PRO A 12 -2.93 -13.61 -16.37
N PRO A 13 -3.70 -13.45 -17.46
CA PRO A 13 -5.07 -12.94 -17.36
C PRO A 13 -5.92 -13.74 -16.37
N GLY A 14 -6.68 -13.06 -15.52
CA GLY A 14 -7.57 -13.68 -14.54
C GLY A 14 -6.89 -14.38 -13.37
N ARG A 15 -5.56 -14.22 -13.21
CA ARG A 15 -4.81 -14.76 -12.07
C ARG A 15 -4.07 -13.65 -11.33
N LEU A 16 -3.88 -13.86 -10.04
CA LEU A 16 -3.01 -12.99 -9.25
C LEU A 16 -1.55 -13.18 -9.69
N PRO A 17 -0.71 -12.15 -9.56
CA PRO A 17 0.72 -12.26 -9.83
C PRO A 17 1.37 -13.31 -8.93
N ASP A 18 2.38 -14.01 -9.44
CA ASP A 18 3.08 -15.05 -8.72
C ASP A 18 3.68 -14.56 -7.39
N GLY A 19 3.52 -15.37 -6.36
CA GLY A 19 4.01 -15.08 -5.00
C GLY A 19 3.14 -14.13 -4.19
N TRP A 20 2.06 -13.59 -4.76
CA TRP A 20 1.09 -12.78 -4.04
C TRP A 20 -0.07 -13.63 -3.52
N GLN A 21 -0.48 -13.36 -2.29
CA GLN A 21 -1.57 -14.03 -1.60
C GLN A 21 -2.67 -13.06 -1.22
N LEU A 22 -3.90 -13.46 -1.46
CA LEU A 22 -5.07 -12.70 -1.02
C LEU A 22 -5.29 -12.89 0.48
N LYS A 23 -5.45 -11.77 1.19
CA LYS A 23 -5.84 -11.72 2.61
C LYS A 23 -7.15 -10.97 2.72
N VAL A 24 -8.18 -11.63 3.21
CA VAL A 24 -9.52 -11.04 3.41
C VAL A 24 -9.68 -10.75 4.90
N ASN A 25 -9.90 -9.48 5.23
CA ASN A 25 -10.16 -9.04 6.61
C ASN A 25 -11.67 -8.95 6.87
N HIS A 26 -12.42 -8.46 5.88
CA HIS A 26 -13.88 -8.28 5.98
C HIS A 26 -14.54 -8.29 4.59
N GLY A 27 -15.73 -8.86 4.48
CA GLY A 27 -16.55 -8.83 3.27
C GLY A 27 -15.97 -9.61 2.10
N THR A 28 -16.39 -9.25 0.90
CA THR A 28 -16.00 -9.92 -0.35
C THR A 28 -14.87 -9.16 -1.04
N PRO A 29 -13.75 -9.81 -1.35
CA PRO A 29 -12.67 -9.20 -2.10
C PRO A 29 -13.01 -9.11 -3.60
N ASP A 30 -12.63 -8.00 -4.24
CA ASP A 30 -12.62 -7.83 -5.69
C ASP A 30 -11.26 -7.26 -6.10
N VAL A 31 -10.36 -8.15 -6.49
CA VAL A 31 -9.02 -7.82 -7.00
C VAL A 31 -8.76 -8.57 -8.29
N THR A 32 -8.36 -7.85 -9.32
CA THR A 32 -8.14 -8.41 -10.67
C THR A 32 -6.93 -7.77 -11.34
N VAL A 33 -6.29 -8.53 -12.23
CA VAL A 33 -5.34 -7.97 -13.19
C VAL A 33 -6.16 -7.44 -14.37
N THR A 34 -6.02 -6.16 -14.68
CA THR A 34 -6.77 -5.47 -15.75
C THR A 34 -5.81 -4.78 -16.72
N GLY A 35 -6.31 -4.42 -17.91
CA GLY A 35 -5.51 -3.85 -18.98
C GLY A 35 -5.04 -4.88 -20.00
N GLU A 36 -4.39 -4.40 -21.05
CA GLU A 36 -3.92 -5.24 -22.17
C GLU A 36 -2.38 -5.28 -22.21
N SER A 37 -1.84 -6.47 -22.45
CA SER A 37 -0.41 -6.71 -22.71
C SER A 37 0.53 -5.95 -21.74
N SER A 38 1.27 -4.99 -22.24
CA SER A 38 2.27 -4.21 -21.48
C SER A 38 1.68 -3.17 -20.51
N ASN A 39 0.37 -2.95 -20.52
CA ASN A 39 -0.31 -1.97 -19.67
C ASN A 39 -1.18 -2.62 -18.58
N ARG A 40 -0.88 -3.86 -18.19
CA ARG A 40 -1.61 -4.53 -17.10
C ARG A 40 -1.26 -3.92 -15.76
N VAL A 41 -2.29 -3.81 -14.92
CA VAL A 41 -2.19 -3.30 -13.56
C VAL A 41 -3.09 -4.11 -12.64
N LEU A 42 -2.82 -4.06 -11.35
CA LEU A 42 -3.74 -4.60 -10.34
C LEU A 42 -4.84 -3.58 -10.06
N ARG A 43 -6.09 -4.02 -10.18
CA ARG A 43 -7.28 -3.27 -9.80
C ARG A 43 -7.84 -3.84 -8.50
N PHE A 44 -8.10 -2.98 -7.54
CA PHE A 44 -8.80 -3.26 -6.29
C PHE A 44 -10.11 -2.49 -6.27
N LYS A 45 -11.22 -3.17 -6.02
CA LYS A 45 -12.52 -2.53 -5.80
C LYS A 45 -13.13 -3.04 -4.50
N SER A 46 -13.41 -2.14 -3.59
CA SER A 46 -13.98 -2.44 -2.29
C SER A 46 -15.37 -1.87 -2.17
N GLN A 47 -16.29 -2.66 -1.62
CA GLN A 47 -17.62 -2.23 -1.24
C GLN A 47 -17.95 -2.81 0.13
N LYS A 48 -17.91 -1.98 1.18
CA LYS A 48 -18.08 -2.39 2.58
C LYS A 48 -17.17 -3.56 2.96
N SER A 49 -15.97 -3.61 2.38
CA SER A 49 -15.05 -4.73 2.53
C SER A 49 -13.64 -4.24 2.87
N SER A 50 -12.78 -5.17 3.28
CA SER A 50 -11.36 -4.94 3.54
C SER A 50 -10.57 -6.16 3.14
N PHE A 51 -9.60 -5.97 2.27
CA PHE A 51 -8.72 -7.04 1.80
C PHE A 51 -7.41 -6.50 1.27
N ALA A 52 -6.45 -7.38 1.14
CA ALA A 52 -5.12 -7.05 0.68
C ALA A 52 -4.54 -8.17 -0.20
N LEU A 53 -3.57 -7.81 -1.03
CA LEU A 53 -2.57 -8.74 -1.55
C LEU A 53 -1.29 -8.59 -0.75
N GLU A 54 -0.72 -9.70 -0.33
CA GLU A 54 0.53 -9.73 0.44
C GLU A 54 1.55 -10.64 -0.24
N ARG A 55 2.80 -10.19 -0.26
CA ARG A 55 3.95 -10.98 -0.73
C ARG A 55 5.04 -10.98 0.33
N GLY A 56 5.49 -12.19 0.71
CA GLY A 56 6.69 -12.37 1.52
C GLY A 56 7.95 -12.06 0.70
N VAL A 57 8.86 -11.32 1.32
CA VAL A 57 10.16 -10.96 0.74
C VAL A 57 11.24 -11.06 1.81
N ASP A 58 12.51 -10.98 1.42
CA ASP A 58 13.63 -10.79 2.36
C ASP A 58 14.60 -9.76 1.79
N VAL A 59 14.34 -8.48 2.10
CA VAL A 59 15.07 -7.36 1.52
C VAL A 59 15.94 -6.68 2.56
N ASP A 60 17.21 -6.53 2.22
CA ASP A 60 18.17 -5.71 2.95
C ASP A 60 18.07 -4.26 2.47
N ILE A 61 17.52 -3.37 3.31
CA ILE A 61 17.36 -1.97 2.96
C ILE A 61 18.66 -1.16 3.03
N ALA A 62 19.75 -1.71 3.55
CA ALA A 62 21.07 -1.11 3.35
C ALA A 62 21.51 -1.19 1.87
N ARG A 63 21.07 -2.25 1.18
CA ARG A 63 21.36 -2.46 -0.26
C ARG A 63 20.31 -1.83 -1.17
N PHE A 64 19.03 -1.87 -0.74
CA PHE A 64 17.88 -1.38 -1.49
C PHE A 64 17.04 -0.44 -0.63
N PRO A 65 17.52 0.79 -0.35
CA PRO A 65 16.85 1.69 0.58
C PRO A 65 15.55 2.31 0.06
N TYR A 66 15.32 2.30 -1.26
CA TYR A 66 14.15 2.93 -1.84
C TYR A 66 13.08 1.91 -2.20
N LEU A 67 11.84 2.15 -1.76
CA LEU A 67 10.64 1.52 -2.28
C LEU A 67 9.98 2.46 -3.28
N THR A 68 9.67 1.95 -4.47
CA THR A 68 9.00 2.72 -5.51
C THR A 68 7.76 1.96 -5.99
N TRP A 69 6.69 2.70 -6.24
CA TRP A 69 5.47 2.17 -6.85
C TRP A 69 4.75 3.25 -7.63
N SER A 70 3.74 2.86 -8.40
CA SER A 70 2.75 3.78 -8.96
C SER A 70 1.37 3.33 -8.57
N TRP A 71 0.48 4.27 -8.34
CA TRP A 71 -0.91 4.03 -8.03
C TRP A 71 -1.84 5.04 -8.70
N LYS A 72 -3.08 4.66 -8.80
CA LYS A 72 -4.17 5.52 -9.22
C LYS A 72 -5.39 5.19 -8.36
N VAL A 73 -6.10 6.21 -7.89
CA VAL A 73 -7.39 6.08 -7.21
C VAL A 73 -8.45 6.69 -8.11
N SER A 74 -9.55 5.96 -8.37
CA SER A 74 -10.70 6.45 -9.12
C SER A 74 -11.89 6.75 -8.23
N GLU A 75 -11.97 6.12 -7.03
CA GLU A 75 -13.04 6.31 -6.07
C GLU A 75 -12.48 6.26 -4.64
N LEU A 76 -12.82 7.26 -3.82
CA LEU A 76 -12.41 7.37 -2.42
C LEU A 76 -13.53 6.91 -1.48
N PRO A 77 -13.20 6.26 -0.34
CA PRO A 77 -14.19 6.00 0.70
C PRO A 77 -14.73 7.31 1.27
N VAL A 78 -16.04 7.35 1.50
CA VAL A 78 -16.72 8.56 1.98
C VAL A 78 -16.22 8.90 3.39
N ARG A 79 -15.57 10.06 3.53
CA ARG A 79 -15.01 10.55 4.80
C ARG A 79 -14.00 9.60 5.45
N GLY A 80 -13.30 8.79 4.68
CA GLY A 80 -12.21 7.96 5.17
C GLY A 80 -11.13 8.84 5.83
N ASP A 81 -10.73 8.46 7.04
CA ASP A 81 -9.71 9.18 7.83
C ASP A 81 -9.04 8.21 8.79
N PHE A 82 -7.79 7.87 8.53
CA PHE A 82 -7.04 6.89 9.32
C PHE A 82 -6.78 7.33 10.78
N ARG A 83 -6.95 8.60 11.09
CA ARG A 83 -6.77 9.16 12.44
C ARG A 83 -7.93 8.82 13.38
N ASN A 84 -9.04 8.32 12.83
CA ASN A 84 -10.24 7.98 13.58
C ASN A 84 -10.65 6.54 13.27
N SER A 85 -10.67 5.68 14.29
CA SER A 85 -10.97 4.25 14.15
C SER A 85 -12.35 3.93 13.54
N SER A 86 -13.32 4.84 13.68
CA SER A 86 -14.66 4.65 13.08
C SER A 86 -14.72 4.99 11.59
N THR A 87 -13.70 5.64 11.05
CA THR A 87 -13.58 6.02 9.64
C THR A 87 -12.23 5.61 9.05
N ASP A 88 -11.53 4.67 9.66
CA ASP A 88 -10.21 4.18 9.23
C ASP A 88 -10.32 3.33 7.96
N ASP A 89 -10.68 4.01 6.87
CA ASP A 89 -10.82 3.45 5.53
C ASP A 89 -10.00 4.26 4.51
N GLN A 90 -9.22 3.56 3.70
CA GLN A 90 -8.37 4.17 2.67
C GLN A 90 -8.54 3.44 1.33
N ALA A 91 -8.55 4.23 0.25
CA ALA A 91 -8.66 3.69 -1.10
C ALA A 91 -7.42 2.91 -1.54
N ALA A 92 -6.24 3.32 -1.10
CA ALA A 92 -4.99 2.65 -1.44
C ALA A 92 -3.99 2.76 -0.28
N GLN A 93 -3.38 1.63 0.05
CA GLN A 93 -2.35 1.52 1.06
C GLN A 93 -1.21 0.62 0.56
N VAL A 94 0.03 1.05 0.82
CA VAL A 94 1.22 0.22 0.65
C VAL A 94 1.85 0.02 2.04
N LEU A 95 1.88 -1.21 2.52
CA LEU A 95 2.45 -1.55 3.83
C LEU A 95 3.76 -2.30 3.65
N VAL A 96 4.77 -1.88 4.40
CA VAL A 96 6.09 -2.51 4.47
C VAL A 96 6.22 -3.17 5.83
N LEU A 97 6.33 -4.49 5.84
CA LEU A 97 6.41 -5.30 7.05
C LEU A 97 7.87 -5.65 7.35
N PHE A 98 8.35 -5.26 8.53
CA PHE A 98 9.71 -5.50 8.96
C PHE A 98 9.83 -6.73 9.89
N ALA A 99 11.02 -7.30 9.98
CA ALA A 99 11.31 -8.51 10.77
C ALA A 99 11.03 -8.36 12.27
N ASP A 100 11.03 -7.14 12.79
CA ASP A 100 10.85 -6.78 14.19
C ASP A 100 9.41 -6.35 14.54
N ARG A 101 8.42 -6.75 13.74
CA ARG A 101 7.00 -6.44 13.92
C ARG A 101 6.66 -4.95 13.83
N ARG A 102 7.45 -4.19 13.09
CA ARG A 102 7.15 -2.81 12.71
C ARG A 102 6.61 -2.76 11.31
N VAL A 103 5.72 -1.80 11.06
CA VAL A 103 5.10 -1.60 9.75
C VAL A 103 5.12 -0.12 9.42
N LEU A 104 5.65 0.22 8.26
CA LEU A 104 5.44 1.52 7.62
C LEU A 104 4.27 1.39 6.65
N THR A 105 3.35 2.33 6.72
CA THR A 105 2.17 2.37 5.85
C THR A 105 2.12 3.69 5.09
N TYR A 106 2.01 3.61 3.79
CA TYR A 106 1.86 4.75 2.88
C TYR A 106 0.41 4.79 2.39
N LEU A 107 -0.27 5.92 2.58
CA LEU A 107 -1.71 6.04 2.43
C LEU A 107 -2.10 7.04 1.34
N TRP A 108 -3.16 6.70 0.58
CA TRP A 108 -4.04 7.66 -0.04
C TRP A 108 -5.31 7.75 0.79
N ASP A 109 -5.44 8.82 1.54
CA ASP A 109 -6.56 9.05 2.47
C ASP A 109 -7.59 10.01 1.87
N SER A 110 -8.85 9.94 2.32
CA SER A 110 -9.90 10.83 1.82
C SER A 110 -9.88 12.20 2.50
N SER A 111 -9.55 12.23 3.80
CA SER A 111 -9.76 13.43 4.65
C SER A 111 -8.50 13.87 5.38
N ALA A 112 -7.64 12.93 5.78
CA ALA A 112 -6.39 13.27 6.48
C ALA A 112 -5.45 14.05 5.54
N PRO A 113 -4.90 15.20 5.97
CA PRO A 113 -4.04 16.02 5.12
C PRO A 113 -2.78 15.29 4.64
N LYS A 114 -2.38 15.55 3.40
CA LYS A 114 -1.09 15.09 2.86
C LYS A 114 0.07 15.50 3.76
N GLY A 115 1.01 14.60 3.96
CA GLY A 115 2.19 14.82 4.79
C GLY A 115 1.99 14.51 6.28
N ILE A 116 0.78 14.17 6.73
CA ILE A 116 0.58 13.66 8.09
C ILE A 116 1.40 12.40 8.28
N TRP A 117 2.16 12.38 9.38
CA TRP A 117 3.05 11.31 9.77
C TRP A 117 2.81 10.98 11.24
N GLN A 118 2.18 9.84 11.54
CA GLN A 118 1.85 9.47 12.91
C GLN A 118 1.69 7.97 13.12
N SER A 119 1.73 7.54 14.39
CA SER A 119 1.40 6.17 14.78
C SER A 119 -0.06 5.85 14.47
N ALA A 120 -0.30 4.67 13.91
CA ALA A 120 -1.62 4.16 13.50
C ALA A 120 -1.91 2.76 14.07
N SER A 121 -1.22 2.35 15.15
CA SER A 121 -1.31 0.97 15.65
C SER A 121 -2.57 0.75 16.48
N SER A 122 -3.37 -0.25 16.07
CA SER A 122 -4.44 -0.84 16.88
C SER A 122 -4.22 -2.32 17.19
N VAL A 123 -3.11 -2.91 16.72
CA VAL A 123 -2.81 -4.33 16.88
C VAL A 123 -1.78 -4.52 18.00
N PRO A 124 -2.06 -5.34 19.03
CA PRO A 124 -1.09 -5.61 20.09
C PRO A 124 0.23 -6.13 19.54
N PHE A 125 1.34 -5.62 20.07
CA PHE A 125 2.72 -6.01 19.69
C PHE A 125 3.13 -5.70 18.24
N VAL A 126 2.32 -4.98 17.47
CA VAL A 126 2.67 -4.46 16.13
C VAL A 126 2.71 -2.94 16.21
N HIS A 127 3.82 -2.35 15.79
CA HIS A 127 3.99 -0.91 15.76
C HIS A 127 3.81 -0.42 14.31
N ILE A 128 2.70 0.24 14.05
CA ILE A 128 2.37 0.78 12.72
C ILE A 128 2.59 2.29 12.74
N PHE A 129 3.28 2.79 11.72
CA PHE A 129 3.43 4.22 11.48
C PHE A 129 2.97 4.55 10.07
N ALA A 130 2.13 5.56 9.93
CA ALA A 130 1.48 5.90 8.67
C ALA A 130 1.90 7.28 8.15
N LEU A 131 2.13 7.36 6.84
CA LEU A 131 2.35 8.58 6.07
C LEU A 131 1.23 8.75 5.05
N VAL A 132 0.54 9.89 5.07
CA VAL A 132 -0.39 10.28 4.02
C VAL A 132 0.40 10.84 2.84
N CYS A 133 0.58 10.04 1.81
CA CYS A 133 1.25 10.43 0.56
C CYS A 133 0.33 11.27 -0.31
N ARG A 134 -0.94 10.91 -0.37
CA ARG A 134 -1.98 11.60 -1.16
C ARG A 134 -3.23 11.78 -0.31
N SER A 135 -3.97 12.87 -0.57
CA SER A 135 -5.16 13.23 0.19
C SER A 135 -6.24 13.80 -0.73
N GLY A 136 -7.48 13.37 -0.49
CA GLY A 136 -8.65 13.91 -1.16
C GLY A 136 -8.72 13.60 -2.65
N ALA A 137 -9.57 14.37 -3.35
CA ALA A 137 -10.02 14.07 -4.71
C ALA A 137 -9.25 14.78 -5.84
N GLU A 138 -8.35 15.71 -5.52
CA GLU A 138 -7.69 16.56 -6.53
C GLU A 138 -6.86 15.78 -7.55
N GLU A 139 -6.28 14.65 -7.14
CA GLU A 139 -5.41 13.83 -7.98
C GLU A 139 -6.09 12.54 -8.46
N LEU A 140 -7.42 12.39 -8.31
CA LEU A 140 -8.15 11.22 -8.78
C LEU A 140 -7.96 10.99 -10.29
N ASN A 141 -8.02 9.71 -10.68
CA ASN A 141 -7.87 9.23 -12.05
C ASN A 141 -6.50 9.50 -12.69
N ARG A 142 -5.51 9.94 -11.91
CA ARG A 142 -4.13 10.17 -12.38
C ARG A 142 -3.22 9.06 -11.85
N TRP A 143 -2.34 8.54 -12.71
CA TRP A 143 -1.23 7.70 -12.28
C TRP A 143 -0.18 8.55 -11.60
N LEU A 144 0.15 8.23 -10.36
CA LEU A 144 1.11 8.97 -9.55
C LEU A 144 2.23 8.02 -9.11
N PRO A 145 3.49 8.35 -9.43
CA PRO A 145 4.63 7.62 -8.92
C PRO A 145 4.94 8.05 -7.49
N GLU A 146 5.43 7.09 -6.70
CA GLU A 146 5.96 7.30 -5.35
C GLU A 146 7.35 6.70 -5.24
N ALA A 147 8.20 7.36 -4.46
CA ALA A 147 9.53 6.88 -4.11
C ALA A 147 9.86 7.28 -2.67
N HIS A 148 10.08 6.30 -1.80
CA HIS A 148 10.34 6.51 -0.38
C HIS A 148 11.64 5.84 0.04
N ASN A 149 12.46 6.57 0.82
CA ASN A 149 13.66 6.02 1.44
C ASN A 149 13.25 5.32 2.75
N LEU A 150 13.09 4.00 2.68
CA LEU A 150 12.64 3.20 3.82
C LEU A 150 13.57 3.29 5.04
N ALA A 151 14.87 3.48 4.83
CA ALA A 151 15.80 3.58 5.94
C ALA A 151 15.57 4.89 6.71
N GLN A 152 15.35 5.99 6.01
CA GLN A 152 15.05 7.29 6.61
C GLN A 152 13.65 7.29 7.25
N ASP A 153 12.65 6.75 6.55
CA ASP A 153 11.29 6.68 7.04
C ASP A 153 11.20 5.80 8.30
N TYR A 154 11.90 4.67 8.30
CA TYR A 154 11.96 3.78 9.46
C TYR A 154 12.63 4.44 10.67
N GLN A 155 13.80 5.09 10.46
CA GLN A 155 14.49 5.83 11.52
C GLN A 155 13.61 6.94 12.08
N LYS A 156 12.94 7.69 11.23
CA LYS A 156 12.01 8.76 11.64
C LYS A 156 10.82 8.23 12.43
N ALA A 157 10.25 7.08 12.02
CA ALA A 157 9.06 6.51 12.65
C ALA A 157 9.37 5.86 14.01
N PHE A 158 10.51 5.18 14.15
CA PHE A 158 10.75 4.25 15.25
C PHE A 158 12.00 4.57 16.06
N ASP A 159 12.75 5.61 15.68
CA ASP A 159 14.00 6.07 16.36
C ASP A 159 15.01 4.93 16.59
N ARG A 160 15.24 4.12 15.55
CA ARG A 160 16.18 3.00 15.59
C ARG A 160 16.66 2.58 14.19
N PRO A 161 17.79 1.85 14.11
CA PRO A 161 18.23 1.27 12.85
C PRO A 161 17.17 0.32 12.26
N PRO A 162 16.98 0.35 10.94
CA PRO A 162 15.96 -0.45 10.28
C PRO A 162 16.28 -1.95 10.30
N ALA A 163 15.25 -2.76 10.53
CA ALA A 163 15.26 -4.19 10.34
C ALA A 163 15.10 -4.55 8.84
N ARG A 164 15.33 -5.81 8.48
CA ARG A 164 15.07 -6.32 7.13
C ARG A 164 13.57 -6.28 6.83
N VAL A 165 13.21 -5.99 5.58
CA VAL A 165 11.83 -6.10 5.13
C VAL A 165 11.48 -7.57 4.91
N LYS A 166 10.35 -8.00 5.45
CA LYS A 166 9.84 -9.37 5.36
C LYS A 166 8.56 -9.51 4.54
N GLY A 167 7.89 -8.42 4.25
CA GLY A 167 6.68 -8.45 3.42
C GLY A 167 6.30 -7.10 2.86
N ILE A 168 5.56 -7.13 1.77
CA ILE A 168 4.85 -5.99 1.17
C ILE A 168 3.38 -6.36 1.08
N ARG A 169 2.51 -5.42 1.45
CA ARG A 169 1.06 -5.57 1.34
C ARG A 169 0.49 -4.36 0.59
N LEU A 170 -0.39 -4.65 -0.37
CA LEU A 170 -1.24 -3.66 -1.05
C LEU A 170 -2.66 -3.87 -0.52
N GLN A 171 -3.30 -2.82 -0.01
CA GLN A 171 -4.56 -2.96 0.71
C GLN A 171 -5.56 -1.87 0.34
N ILE A 172 -6.84 -2.22 0.42
CA ILE A 172 -7.99 -1.33 0.32
C ILE A 172 -8.99 -1.67 1.42
N ASN A 173 -9.64 -0.68 2.00
CA ASN A 173 -10.70 -0.91 2.99
C ASN A 173 -11.78 0.17 2.96
N THR A 174 -13.03 -0.25 3.16
CA THR A 174 -14.24 0.59 3.18
C THR A 174 -15.28 0.10 4.18
N GLN A 175 -14.89 -0.82 5.10
CA GLN A 175 -15.83 -1.45 6.02
C GLN A 175 -16.29 -0.53 7.15
N HIS A 176 -15.45 0.41 7.61
CA HIS A 176 -15.79 1.32 8.71
C HIS A 176 -16.76 2.40 8.27
N THR A 177 -16.55 2.99 7.10
CA THR A 177 -17.46 4.00 6.53
C THR A 177 -18.68 3.40 5.84
N GLY A 178 -18.65 2.07 5.57
CA GLY A 178 -19.73 1.38 4.84
C GLY A 178 -19.88 1.85 3.39
N SER A 179 -18.84 2.44 2.80
CA SER A 179 -18.83 3.03 1.46
C SER A 179 -18.17 2.12 0.41
N SER A 180 -17.72 2.70 -0.69
CA SER A 180 -16.95 2.04 -1.75
C SER A 180 -15.67 2.80 -2.05
N ALA A 181 -14.70 2.12 -2.65
CA ALA A 181 -13.47 2.70 -3.15
C ALA A 181 -12.92 1.85 -4.30
N GLU A 182 -12.13 2.49 -5.16
CA GLU A 182 -11.45 1.81 -6.25
C GLU A 182 -10.05 2.38 -6.47
N SER A 183 -9.08 1.49 -6.54
CA SER A 183 -7.68 1.84 -6.76
C SER A 183 -6.97 0.86 -7.67
N TYR A 184 -5.83 1.31 -8.19
CA TYR A 184 -5.00 0.56 -9.12
C TYR A 184 -3.55 0.68 -8.68
N PHE A 185 -2.81 -0.43 -8.79
CA PHE A 185 -1.37 -0.48 -8.54
C PHE A 185 -0.63 -0.95 -9.77
N GLY A 186 0.39 -0.18 -10.14
CA GLY A 186 1.39 -0.58 -11.12
C GLY A 186 2.55 -1.33 -10.49
N ASP A 187 3.74 -1.22 -11.09
CA ASP A 187 4.92 -1.92 -10.60
C ASP A 187 5.34 -1.48 -9.20
N VAL A 188 5.77 -2.45 -8.39
CA VAL A 188 6.37 -2.22 -7.08
C VAL A 188 7.79 -2.77 -7.08
N SER A 189 8.76 -1.94 -6.69
CA SER A 189 10.17 -2.33 -6.71
C SER A 189 10.95 -1.75 -5.54
N PHE A 190 11.92 -2.53 -5.04
CA PHE A 190 13.00 -2.00 -4.20
C PHE A 190 14.18 -1.58 -5.08
N ARG A 191 14.79 -0.44 -4.78
CA ARG A 191 15.86 0.14 -5.61
C ARG A 191 17.05 0.60 -4.78
N SER A 192 18.22 0.57 -5.39
CA SER A 192 19.44 1.10 -4.77
C SER A 192 19.57 2.62 -4.85
N SER A 193 18.80 3.26 -5.73
CA SER A 193 18.72 4.72 -5.92
C SER A 193 17.29 5.16 -6.15
N PRO A 194 16.92 6.42 -5.86
CA PRO A 194 15.62 6.96 -6.22
C PRO A 194 15.44 6.93 -7.75
N LEU A 195 14.19 7.15 -8.21
CA LEU A 195 13.84 7.21 -9.63
C LEU A 195 14.50 8.41 -10.31
#